data_4b478ebbc55b4d699d14eaef4080cfdf
#
_entry.id   4b478ebbc55b4d699d14eaef4080cfdf
#
_cell.length_a   1.000
_cell.length_b   1.000
_cell.length_c   1.000
_cell.angle_alpha   90.00
_cell.angle_beta   90.00
_cell.angle_gamma   90.00
#
_symmetry.space_group_name_H-M   'P 1'
#
loop_
_entity.id
_entity.type
_entity.pdbx_description
1 polymer ?
#
loop_
_entity_poly.entity_id
_entity_poly.type
_entity_poly.pdbx_seq_one_letter_code
_entity_poly.pdbx_strand_id
1 'polypeptide(L)'
;PGGIAGVYAEENSREAIFEALRRREVFGTSGPRIEPRLFAGAALPDDLCARSDRLELSDREGVPMGADLALPAGADGPVFVAFAS
;
A
#
# COMPACT_ATOMS: atom_id res chain seq x y z
N PRO A 1 -2.67 -2.84 26.50
CA PRO A 1 -2.71 -3.54 25.23
C PRO A 1 -1.48 -3.21 24.42
N GLY A 2 -0.83 -4.24 23.93
CA GLY A 2 0.36 -4.08 23.11
C GLY A 2 0.00 -3.87 21.64
N GLY A 3 0.97 -3.36 20.91
CA GLY A 3 0.86 -3.27 19.47
C GLY A 3 1.15 -4.60 18.80
N ILE A 4 0.74 -4.72 17.55
CA ILE A 4 1.10 -5.84 16.71
C ILE A 4 1.65 -5.33 15.39
N ALA A 5 2.44 -6.18 14.73
CA ALA A 5 2.87 -5.92 13.36
C ALA A 5 2.02 -6.76 12.42
N GLY A 6 1.58 -6.14 11.32
CA GLY A 6 0.84 -6.83 10.28
C GLY A 6 1.65 -6.88 9.01
N VAL A 7 1.41 -7.88 8.19
CA VAL A 7 2.06 -8.01 6.90
C VAL A 7 1.02 -8.35 5.83
N TYR A 8 1.27 -7.91 4.61
CA TYR A 8 0.48 -8.32 3.45
C TYR A 8 1.26 -9.40 2.71
N ALA A 9 0.87 -10.65 2.94
CA ALA A 9 1.53 -11.81 2.36
C ALA A 9 0.52 -12.61 1.54
N GLU A 10 1.03 -13.36 0.57
CA GLU A 10 0.17 -14.16 -0.31
C GLU A 10 -0.44 -15.35 0.39
N GLU A 11 0.20 -15.84 1.44
CA GLU A 11 -0.29 -16.96 2.23
C GLU A 11 0.33 -16.90 3.62
N ASN A 12 -0.22 -17.65 4.55
CA ASN A 12 0.32 -17.72 5.90
C ASN A 12 1.40 -18.81 5.97
N SER A 13 2.55 -18.49 5.42
CA SER A 13 3.72 -19.35 5.44
C SER A 13 4.93 -18.52 5.83
N ARG A 14 5.95 -19.18 6.33
CA ARG A 14 7.19 -18.51 6.72
C ARG A 14 7.79 -17.74 5.54
N GLU A 15 7.85 -18.38 4.39
CA GLU A 15 8.45 -17.80 3.19
C GLU A 15 7.67 -16.58 2.70
N ALA A 16 6.35 -16.67 2.67
CA ALA A 16 5.52 -15.56 2.22
C ALA A 16 5.59 -14.38 3.17
N ILE A 17 5.61 -14.65 4.47
CA ILE A 17 5.74 -13.59 5.49
C ILE A 17 7.12 -12.94 5.38
N PHE A 18 8.18 -13.72 5.21
CA PHE A 18 9.52 -13.19 5.05
C PHE A 18 9.62 -12.29 3.81
N GLU A 19 9.03 -12.72 2.69
CA GLU A 19 9.04 -11.91 1.48
C GLU A 19 8.25 -10.61 1.65
N ALA A 20 7.12 -10.65 2.37
CA ALA A 20 6.34 -9.44 2.66
C ALA A 20 7.18 -8.45 3.49
N LEU A 21 7.92 -8.95 4.46
CA LEU A 21 8.83 -8.12 5.26
C LEU A 21 9.93 -7.49 4.38
N ARG A 22 10.47 -8.26 3.47
CA ARG A 22 11.50 -7.76 2.55
C ARG A 22 10.97 -6.69 1.63
N ARG A 23 9.72 -6.84 1.17
CA ARG A 23 9.07 -5.84 0.31
C ARG A 23 8.60 -4.63 1.10
N ARG A 24 8.67 -4.68 2.43
CA ARG A 24 8.20 -3.62 3.31
C ARG A 24 6.69 -3.39 3.23
N GLU A 25 5.94 -4.41 2.87
CA GLU A 25 4.47 -4.36 2.88
C GLU A 25 3.97 -4.73 4.27
N VAL A 26 4.30 -3.88 5.24
CA VAL A 26 4.09 -4.13 6.66
C VAL A 26 3.55 -2.88 7.34
N PHE A 27 2.87 -3.08 8.46
CA PHE A 27 2.35 -1.97 9.24
C PHE A 27 2.30 -2.36 10.71
N GLY A 28 2.10 -1.36 11.57
CA GLY A 28 1.96 -1.60 12.99
C GLY A 28 0.67 -1.01 13.52
N THR A 29 0.11 -1.62 14.55
CA THR A 29 -1.04 -1.09 15.26
C THR A 29 -0.73 -1.02 16.74
N SER A 30 -1.32 -0.03 17.44
CA SER A 30 -1.10 0.14 18.87
C SER A 30 -2.40 0.14 19.66
N GLY A 31 -3.51 -0.16 19.02
CA GLY A 31 -4.85 -0.18 19.63
C GLY A 31 -5.76 -0.96 18.69
N PRO A 32 -6.78 -0.32 18.11
CA PRO A 32 -7.63 -1.00 17.14
C PRO A 32 -6.83 -1.62 16.00
N ARG A 33 -7.29 -2.74 15.51
CA ARG A 33 -6.62 -3.50 14.44
C ARG A 33 -7.00 -2.94 13.08
N ILE A 34 -6.50 -1.75 12.77
CA ILE A 34 -6.77 -1.08 11.49
C ILE A 34 -5.87 -1.70 10.42
N GLU A 35 -6.44 -1.94 9.24
CA GLU A 35 -5.70 -2.48 8.10
C GLU A 35 -5.45 -1.34 7.09
N PRO A 36 -4.29 -0.69 7.15
CA PRO A 36 -3.98 0.40 6.23
C PRO A 36 -3.47 -0.12 4.89
N ARG A 37 -3.80 0.58 3.82
CA ARG A 37 -3.21 0.35 2.50
C ARG A 37 -2.71 1.69 1.99
N LEU A 38 -1.49 1.72 1.50
CA LEU A 38 -0.89 2.94 0.97
C LEU A 38 -0.32 2.66 -0.41
N PHE A 39 -0.66 3.52 -1.36
CA PHE A 39 -0.16 3.43 -2.73
C PHE A 39 0.34 4.79 -3.18
N ALA A 40 1.25 4.78 -4.14
CA ALA A 40 1.70 6.00 -4.79
C ALA A 40 1.81 5.77 -6.29
N GLY A 41 1.60 6.81 -7.06
CA GLY A 41 1.71 6.73 -8.50
C GLY A 41 1.86 8.08 -9.15
N ALA A 42 2.30 8.10 -10.40
CA ALA A 42 2.46 9.34 -11.15
C ALA A 42 1.16 9.76 -11.84
N ALA A 43 0.22 8.84 -12.05
CA ALA A 43 -0.96 9.07 -12.88
C ALA A 43 -2.25 8.57 -12.24
N LEU A 44 -2.32 8.53 -10.89
CA LEU A 44 -3.56 8.15 -10.22
C LEU A 44 -4.60 9.25 -10.44
N PRO A 45 -5.87 8.88 -10.76
CA PRO A 45 -6.88 9.89 -11.05
C PRO A 45 -7.33 10.65 -9.81
N ASP A 46 -7.80 11.89 -10.00
CA ASP A 46 -8.22 12.75 -8.91
C ASP A 46 -9.46 12.22 -8.18
N ASP A 47 -10.30 11.45 -8.87
CA ASP A 47 -11.52 10.90 -8.31
C ASP A 47 -11.35 9.48 -7.75
N LEU A 48 -10.11 9.06 -7.54
CA LEU A 48 -9.79 7.68 -7.16
C LEU A 48 -10.58 7.20 -5.94
N CYS A 49 -10.66 8.01 -4.90
CA CYS A 49 -11.33 7.61 -3.66
C CYS A 49 -12.84 7.42 -3.82
N ALA A 50 -13.42 8.00 -4.84
CA ALA A 50 -14.85 7.85 -5.12
C ALA A 50 -15.18 6.65 -6.01
N ARG A 51 -14.16 5.98 -6.55
CA ARG A 51 -14.36 4.87 -7.47
C ARG A 51 -14.56 3.56 -6.72
N SER A 52 -15.42 2.70 -7.29
CA SER A 52 -15.64 1.36 -6.70
C SER A 52 -14.44 0.44 -6.90
N ASP A 53 -13.64 0.68 -7.95
CA ASP A 53 -12.44 -0.11 -8.25
C ASP A 53 -11.16 0.53 -7.71
N ARG A 54 -11.27 1.38 -6.68
CA ARG A 54 -10.15 2.17 -6.19
C ARG A 54 -8.93 1.36 -5.75
N LEU A 55 -9.13 0.22 -5.08
CA LEU A 55 -8.01 -0.62 -4.64
C LEU A 55 -7.32 -1.29 -5.82
N GLU A 56 -8.11 -1.83 -6.75
CA GLU A 56 -7.57 -2.49 -7.92
C GLU A 56 -6.83 -1.51 -8.82
N LEU A 57 -7.40 -0.32 -8.99
CA LEU A 57 -6.78 0.72 -9.80
C LEU A 57 -5.49 1.23 -9.15
N SER A 58 -5.49 1.43 -7.83
CA SER A 58 -4.29 1.85 -7.11
C SER A 58 -3.16 0.83 -7.25
N ASP A 59 -3.51 -0.46 -7.17
CA ASP A 59 -2.52 -1.53 -7.29
C ASP A 59 -1.97 -1.63 -8.71
N ARG A 60 -2.82 -1.42 -9.71
CA ARG A 60 -2.44 -1.55 -11.11
C ARG A 60 -1.67 -0.33 -11.62
N GLU A 61 -2.11 0.89 -11.27
CA GLU A 61 -1.53 2.13 -11.79
C GLU A 61 -0.51 2.77 -10.86
N GLY A 62 -0.40 2.28 -9.64
CA GLY A 62 0.56 2.76 -8.66
C GLY A 62 1.44 1.65 -8.14
N VAL A 63 2.18 1.95 -7.09
CA VAL A 63 3.00 0.97 -6.37
C VAL A 63 2.53 0.92 -4.93
N PRO A 64 2.58 -0.26 -4.29
CA PRO A 64 2.17 -0.40 -2.90
C PRO A 64 3.22 0.14 -1.93
N MET A 65 2.84 0.22 -0.65
CA MET A 65 3.77 0.61 0.40
C MET A 65 5.05 -0.22 0.36
N GLY A 66 6.17 0.42 0.63
CA GLY A 66 7.47 -0.22 0.66
C GLY A 66 8.18 -0.27 -0.69
N ALA A 67 7.47 -0.15 -1.79
CA ALA A 67 8.07 -0.21 -3.12
C ALA A 67 8.67 1.14 -3.51
N ASP A 68 9.53 1.10 -4.51
CA ASP A 68 10.11 2.32 -5.08
C ASP A 68 9.24 2.80 -6.24
N LEU A 69 9.05 4.11 -6.33
CA LEU A 69 8.29 4.72 -7.42
C LEU A 69 9.22 5.54 -8.29
N ALA A 70 9.28 5.20 -9.57
CA ALA A 70 10.00 6.00 -10.55
C ALA A 70 9.01 6.98 -11.19
N LEU A 71 9.35 8.27 -11.16
CA LEU A 71 8.52 9.29 -11.81
C LEU A 71 9.07 9.59 -13.20
N PRO A 72 8.19 9.69 -14.21
CA PRO A 72 8.65 10.08 -15.55
C PRO A 72 9.15 11.51 -15.55
N ALA A 73 10.03 11.82 -16.49
CA ALA A 73 10.53 13.17 -16.68
C ALA A 73 9.37 14.13 -16.97
N GLY A 74 9.34 15.27 -16.27
CA GLY A 74 8.29 16.26 -16.44
C GLY A 74 7.04 16.00 -15.60
N ALA A 75 7.02 14.95 -14.78
CA ALA A 75 5.90 14.71 -13.87
C ALA A 75 5.88 15.76 -12.76
N ASP A 76 4.68 16.14 -12.33
CA ASP A 76 4.52 17.15 -11.28
C ASP A 76 4.82 16.61 -9.88
N GLY A 77 5.05 15.32 -9.75
CA GLY A 77 5.31 14.67 -8.48
C GLY A 77 4.39 13.47 -8.27
N PRO A 78 4.59 12.71 -7.18
CA PRO A 78 3.77 11.54 -6.92
C PRO A 78 2.41 11.92 -6.34
N VAL A 79 1.41 11.08 -6.61
CA VAL A 79 0.12 11.13 -5.94
C VAL A 79 0.10 9.96 -4.95
N PHE A 80 -0.26 10.25 -3.71
CA PHE A 80 -0.39 9.22 -2.67
C PHE A 80 -1.85 9.01 -2.35
N VAL A 81 -2.22 7.76 -2.08
CA VAL A 81 -3.56 7.43 -1.61
C VAL A 81 -3.44 6.44 -0.45
N ALA A 82 -4.22 6.67 0.59
CA ALA A 82 -4.23 5.81 1.77
C ALA A 82 -5.66 5.35 2.05
N PHE A 83 -5.79 4.08 2.36
CA PHE A 83 -7.07 3.48 2.77
C PHE A 83 -6.87 2.87 4.15
N ALA A 84 -7.94 2.87 4.94
CA ALA A 84 -7.93 2.25 6.26
C ALA A 84 -9.27 1.60 6.53
N SER A 85 -9.26 0.43 7.13
CA SER A 85 -10.49 -0.27 7.49
C SER A 85 -10.38 -0.99 8.82
#